data_1635365d06812c2f07b3ca4b54e20594
#
_entry.id   1635365d06812c2f07b3ca4b54e20594
#
_cell.length_a   1.000
_cell.length_b   1.000
_cell.length_c   1.000
_cell.angle_alpha   90.00
_cell.angle_beta   90.00
_cell.angle_gamma   90.00
#
_symmetry.space_group_name_H-M   'P 1'
#
loop_
_entity.id
_entity.type
_entity.pdbx_description
1 polymer ?
#
loop_
_entity_poly.entity_id
_entity_poly.type
_entity_poly.pdbx_seq_one_letter_code
_entity_poly.pdbx_strand_id
1 'polypeptide(L)'
;MDRVSECYAEIRHHSSSVGRNILHLSFKTKYCHNIFNFLDVQKRCEEIFREVCKKHRWVLREIGFDQDHVHITIDAGTKGPEDVAKALKGTSGKKLLKEFLHIKKTYFWGSGFWSPTIFFDSLGERTITDMDAYARNQGLPRNYSFKPGQSHLDDFASQRINTESRTLPRGA
;
A
#
# COMPACT_ATOMS: atom_id res chain seq x y z
N MET A 1 28.10 -8.54 12.23
CA MET A 1 28.12 -7.21 11.57
C MET A 1 26.72 -6.90 11.16
N ASP A 2 26.09 -5.99 11.89
CA ASP A 2 24.64 -5.82 11.99
C ASP A 2 24.05 -5.08 10.80
N ARG A 3 23.10 -5.74 10.12
CA ARG A 3 22.26 -5.14 9.06
C ARG A 3 21.19 -4.19 9.59
N VAL A 4 21.34 -3.67 10.78
CA VAL A 4 20.37 -2.74 11.40
C VAL A 4 20.60 -1.29 10.99
N SER A 5 21.71 -0.97 10.31
CA SER A 5 22.08 0.39 9.93
C SER A 5 21.50 0.90 8.60
N GLU A 6 20.79 0.07 7.84
CA GLU A 6 20.26 0.46 6.51
C GLU A 6 18.87 1.11 6.53
N CYS A 7 18.27 1.31 7.68
CA CYS A 7 16.89 1.81 7.77
C CYS A 7 16.76 3.32 8.01
N TYR A 8 17.85 4.05 8.09
CA TYR A 8 17.79 5.51 8.11
C TYR A 8 17.59 5.99 6.67
N ALA A 9 16.45 6.64 6.41
CA ALA A 9 16.19 7.24 5.12
C ALA A 9 17.35 8.19 4.77
N GLU A 10 18.17 7.81 3.80
CA GLU A 10 19.32 8.62 3.37
C GLU A 10 18.84 10.00 2.96
N ILE A 11 19.59 11.03 3.36
CA ILE A 11 19.37 12.39 2.87
C ILE A 11 19.60 12.37 1.36
N ARG A 12 18.57 12.72 0.59
CA ARG A 12 18.63 12.69 -0.86
C ARG A 12 19.06 14.04 -1.42
N HIS A 13 19.98 13.98 -2.38
CA HIS A 13 20.43 15.13 -3.15
C HIS A 13 19.57 15.26 -4.41
N HIS A 14 18.98 16.42 -4.58
CA HIS A 14 18.27 16.85 -5.79
C HIS A 14 19.08 17.97 -6.45
N SER A 15 18.72 18.38 -7.67
CA SER A 15 19.48 19.36 -8.44
C SER A 15 19.80 20.67 -7.69
N SER A 16 18.86 21.13 -6.86
CA SER A 16 18.98 22.41 -6.12
C SER A 16 18.57 22.31 -4.65
N SER A 17 18.36 21.10 -4.15
CA SER A 17 17.91 20.87 -2.77
C SER A 17 18.45 19.56 -2.21
N VAL A 18 18.61 19.53 -0.90
CA VAL A 18 19.05 18.35 -0.14
C VAL A 18 18.06 18.14 1.00
N GLY A 19 17.54 16.92 1.13
CA GLY A 19 16.59 16.65 2.20
C GLY A 19 15.89 15.31 2.07
N ARG A 20 14.98 15.08 3.01
CA ARG A 20 14.07 13.94 3.06
C ARG A 20 12.63 14.43 3.05
N ASN A 21 11.76 13.69 2.38
CA ASN A 21 10.34 13.97 2.37
C ASN A 21 9.57 12.65 2.45
N ILE A 22 9.48 12.13 3.66
CA ILE A 22 8.78 10.89 3.93
C ILE A 22 7.32 11.20 4.22
N LEU A 23 6.45 10.67 3.38
CA LEU A 23 5.00 10.81 3.48
C LEU A 23 4.39 9.46 3.84
N HIS A 24 3.48 9.48 4.79
CA HIS A 24 2.48 8.43 4.95
C HIS A 24 1.21 8.85 4.22
N LEU A 25 0.74 8.01 3.31
CA LEU A 25 -0.48 8.25 2.53
C LEU A 25 -1.45 7.08 2.70
N SER A 26 -2.75 7.41 2.74
CA SER A 26 -3.79 6.39 2.68
C SER A 26 -4.82 6.75 1.63
N PHE A 27 -5.20 5.74 0.82
CA PHE A 27 -6.18 5.87 -0.25
C PHE A 27 -7.30 4.84 -0.05
N LYS A 28 -8.55 5.31 -0.10
CA LYS A 28 -9.71 4.43 -0.08
C LYS A 28 -10.21 4.15 -1.49
N THR A 29 -10.74 2.94 -1.70
CA THR A 29 -11.51 2.62 -2.89
C THR A 29 -12.79 3.47 -2.93
N LYS A 30 -13.29 3.75 -4.12
CA LYS A 30 -14.55 4.47 -4.25
C LYS A 30 -15.70 3.63 -3.68
N TYR A 31 -16.57 4.27 -2.91
CA TYR A 31 -17.67 3.65 -2.18
C TYR A 31 -17.24 2.64 -1.10
N CYS A 32 -15.99 2.66 -0.66
CA CYS A 32 -15.43 1.75 0.35
C CYS A 32 -15.67 0.26 0.00
N HIS A 33 -15.61 -0.09 -1.28
CA HIS A 33 -15.73 -1.49 -1.69
C HIS A 33 -14.50 -2.30 -1.23
N ASN A 34 -14.73 -3.48 -0.70
CA ASN A 34 -13.71 -4.39 -0.19
C ASN A 34 -12.93 -5.09 -1.33
N ILE A 35 -12.38 -4.31 -2.26
CA ILE A 35 -11.74 -4.79 -3.48
C ILE A 35 -10.41 -5.49 -3.21
N PHE A 36 -9.73 -5.09 -2.16
CA PHE A 36 -8.48 -5.70 -1.76
C PHE A 36 -8.65 -7.05 -1.04
N ASN A 37 -9.87 -7.56 -0.95
CA ASN A 37 -10.10 -8.98 -0.68
C ASN A 37 -9.68 -9.88 -1.87
N PHE A 38 -9.54 -9.31 -3.07
CA PHE A 38 -8.99 -10.01 -4.24
C PHE A 38 -7.46 -9.85 -4.25
N LEU A 39 -6.74 -10.93 -3.94
CA LEU A 39 -5.27 -10.92 -3.82
C LEU A 39 -4.55 -10.55 -5.13
N ASP A 40 -5.11 -10.92 -6.27
CA ASP A 40 -4.61 -10.56 -7.60
C ASP A 40 -4.67 -9.04 -7.83
N VAL A 41 -5.74 -8.39 -7.34
CA VAL A 41 -5.88 -6.93 -7.40
C VAL A 41 -4.89 -6.24 -6.48
N GLN A 42 -4.68 -6.76 -5.25
CA GLN A 42 -3.66 -6.24 -4.34
C GLN A 42 -2.27 -6.29 -4.98
N LYS A 43 -1.85 -7.47 -5.43
CA LYS A 43 -0.54 -7.68 -6.07
C LYS A 43 -0.35 -6.73 -7.24
N ARG A 44 -1.35 -6.64 -8.11
CA ARG A 44 -1.27 -5.77 -9.28
C ARG A 44 -1.23 -4.29 -8.90
N CYS A 45 -1.98 -3.88 -7.88
CA CYS A 45 -1.94 -2.51 -7.36
C CYS A 45 -0.55 -2.15 -6.84
N GLU A 46 0.07 -3.04 -6.06
CA GLU A 46 1.44 -2.86 -5.56
C GLU A 46 2.46 -2.74 -6.70
N GLU A 47 2.41 -3.64 -7.69
CA GLU A 47 3.28 -3.58 -8.86
C GLU A 47 3.18 -2.23 -9.57
N ILE A 48 1.95 -1.76 -9.81
CA ILE A 48 1.72 -0.47 -10.46
C ILE A 48 2.28 0.69 -9.62
N PHE A 49 2.12 0.64 -8.29
CA PHE A 49 2.69 1.66 -7.42
C PHE A 49 4.22 1.67 -7.50
N ARG A 50 4.85 0.50 -7.51
CA ARG A 50 6.31 0.38 -7.69
C ARG A 50 6.77 0.90 -9.07
N GLU A 51 6.02 0.61 -10.13
CA GLU A 51 6.28 1.16 -11.48
C GLU A 51 6.22 2.70 -11.49
N VAL A 52 5.18 3.28 -10.88
CA VAL A 52 5.02 4.74 -10.78
C VAL A 52 6.16 5.35 -9.96
N CYS A 53 6.48 4.77 -8.81
CA CYS A 53 7.58 5.24 -7.96
C CYS A 53 8.91 5.21 -8.72
N LYS A 54 9.21 4.13 -9.43
CA LYS A 54 10.42 4.02 -10.27
C LYS A 54 10.47 5.12 -11.33
N LYS A 55 9.36 5.37 -12.03
CA LYS A 55 9.26 6.42 -13.05
C LYS A 55 9.54 7.81 -12.50
N HIS A 56 9.04 8.10 -11.31
CA HIS A 56 9.19 9.40 -10.66
C HIS A 56 10.44 9.52 -9.76
N ARG A 57 11.25 8.44 -9.67
CA ARG A 57 12.41 8.34 -8.77
C ARG A 57 12.04 8.50 -7.30
N TRP A 58 10.85 8.10 -6.92
CA TRP A 58 10.42 7.99 -5.53
C TRP A 58 10.82 6.65 -4.94
N VAL A 59 10.95 6.59 -3.62
CA VAL A 59 11.23 5.34 -2.92
C VAL A 59 9.99 4.91 -2.15
N LEU A 60 9.31 3.86 -2.64
CA LEU A 60 8.25 3.20 -1.88
C LEU A 60 8.91 2.37 -0.79
N ARG A 61 8.70 2.77 0.47
CA ARG A 61 9.29 2.11 1.64
C ARG A 61 8.45 0.92 2.06
N GLU A 62 7.21 1.18 2.42
CA GLU A 62 6.26 0.16 2.87
C GLU A 62 4.90 0.36 2.20
N ILE A 63 4.18 -0.75 2.06
CA ILE A 63 2.81 -0.78 1.57
C ILE A 63 2.03 -1.83 2.34
N GLY A 64 0.83 -1.49 2.77
CA GLY A 64 -0.10 -2.38 3.44
C GLY A 64 -1.51 -2.17 2.91
N PHE A 65 -2.25 -3.26 2.76
CA PHE A 65 -3.63 -3.24 2.30
C PHE A 65 -4.56 -3.67 3.42
N ASP A 66 -5.64 -2.94 3.58
CA ASP A 66 -6.85 -3.42 4.23
C ASP A 66 -7.90 -3.71 3.16
N GLN A 67 -9.10 -4.12 3.53
CA GLN A 67 -10.14 -4.57 2.61
C GLN A 67 -10.53 -3.51 1.58
N ASP A 68 -10.65 -2.24 1.99
CA ASP A 68 -11.13 -1.13 1.17
C ASP A 68 -10.12 0.02 1.00
N HIS A 69 -8.93 -0.10 1.58
CA HIS A 69 -7.93 0.95 1.50
C HIS A 69 -6.49 0.43 1.54
N VAL A 70 -5.56 1.29 1.15
CA VAL A 70 -4.12 1.02 1.17
C VAL A 70 -3.42 2.09 1.98
N HIS A 71 -2.42 1.68 2.76
CA HIS A 71 -1.46 2.54 3.42
C HIS A 71 -0.10 2.41 2.75
N ILE A 72 0.56 3.51 2.52
CA ILE A 72 1.91 3.53 1.96
C ILE A 72 2.79 4.53 2.71
N THR A 73 4.05 4.17 2.86
CA THR A 73 5.11 5.09 3.29
C THR A 73 6.07 5.28 2.12
N ILE A 74 6.30 6.52 1.73
CA ILE A 74 7.05 6.87 0.52
C ILE A 74 7.97 8.07 0.74
N ASP A 75 9.21 7.96 0.26
CA ASP A 75 10.07 9.14 0.08
C ASP A 75 9.77 9.75 -1.29
N ALA A 76 9.08 10.87 -1.25
CA ALA A 76 8.59 11.58 -2.43
C ALA A 76 9.57 12.63 -2.99
N GLY A 77 10.75 12.78 -2.38
CA GLY A 77 11.72 13.80 -2.76
C GLY A 77 11.14 15.22 -2.58
N THR A 78 11.08 15.98 -3.65
CA THR A 78 10.56 17.37 -3.60
C THR A 78 9.07 17.50 -3.89
N LYS A 79 8.33 16.38 -4.02
CA LYS A 79 6.91 16.39 -4.38
C LYS A 79 6.00 16.41 -3.17
N GLY A 80 4.92 17.18 -3.28
CA GLY A 80 3.90 17.24 -2.26
C GLY A 80 2.98 16.01 -2.26
N PRO A 81 2.22 15.79 -1.16
CA PRO A 81 1.35 14.62 -1.01
C PRO A 81 0.27 14.53 -2.09
N GLU A 82 -0.27 15.67 -2.56
CA GLU A 82 -1.30 15.69 -3.61
C GLU A 82 -0.75 15.23 -4.96
N ASP A 83 0.46 15.68 -5.34
CA ASP A 83 1.10 15.27 -6.60
C ASP A 83 1.39 13.77 -6.60
N VAL A 84 1.89 13.26 -5.47
CA VAL A 84 2.18 11.84 -5.29
C VAL A 84 0.88 11.02 -5.38
N ALA A 85 -0.14 11.42 -4.65
CA ALA A 85 -1.44 10.76 -4.66
C ALA A 85 -2.08 10.77 -6.06
N LYS A 86 -2.03 11.90 -6.76
CA LYS A 86 -2.55 12.04 -8.12
C LYS A 86 -1.88 11.09 -9.09
N ALA A 87 -0.55 10.97 -9.03
CA ALA A 87 0.20 10.08 -9.90
C ALA A 87 -0.11 8.59 -9.60
N LEU A 88 -0.11 8.19 -8.31
CA LEU A 88 -0.37 6.82 -7.88
C LEU A 88 -1.82 6.42 -8.19
N LYS A 89 -2.80 7.19 -7.71
CA LYS A 89 -4.23 6.90 -7.90
C LYS A 89 -4.64 6.95 -9.38
N GLY A 90 -4.15 7.94 -10.12
CA GLY A 90 -4.49 8.12 -11.53
C GLY A 90 -4.00 6.97 -12.40
N THR A 91 -2.75 6.53 -12.19
CA THR A 91 -2.17 5.43 -12.97
C THR A 91 -2.77 4.10 -12.57
N SER A 92 -2.82 3.79 -11.27
CA SER A 92 -3.32 2.50 -10.79
C SER A 92 -4.81 2.32 -11.08
N GLY A 93 -5.63 3.34 -10.82
CA GLY A 93 -7.06 3.26 -11.09
C GLY A 93 -7.38 2.95 -12.56
N LYS A 94 -6.67 3.59 -13.49
CA LYS A 94 -6.84 3.32 -14.93
C LYS A 94 -6.42 1.89 -15.30
N LYS A 95 -5.26 1.44 -14.83
CA LYS A 95 -4.73 0.09 -15.15
C LYS A 95 -5.61 -0.99 -14.53
N LEU A 96 -5.94 -0.88 -13.25
CA LEU A 96 -6.77 -1.86 -12.55
C LEU A 96 -8.15 -2.01 -13.20
N LEU A 97 -8.83 -0.91 -13.51
CA LEU A 97 -10.14 -0.97 -14.18
C LEU A 97 -10.07 -1.48 -15.63
N LYS A 98 -8.92 -1.38 -16.29
CA LYS A 98 -8.69 -1.94 -17.62
C LYS A 98 -8.40 -3.45 -17.57
N GLU A 99 -7.60 -3.88 -16.61
CA GLU A 99 -7.16 -5.26 -16.48
C GLU A 99 -8.23 -6.14 -15.81
N PHE A 100 -8.96 -5.61 -14.80
CA PHE A 100 -9.99 -6.34 -14.06
C PHE A 100 -11.40 -5.87 -14.48
N LEU A 101 -11.82 -6.24 -15.69
CA LEU A 101 -13.11 -5.82 -16.25
C LEU A 101 -14.33 -6.29 -15.43
N HIS A 102 -14.24 -7.43 -14.78
CA HIS A 102 -15.30 -7.93 -13.90
C HIS A 102 -15.49 -7.01 -12.69
N ILE A 103 -14.40 -6.55 -12.06
CA ILE A 103 -14.43 -5.60 -10.95
C ILE A 103 -15.00 -4.26 -11.41
N LYS A 104 -14.58 -3.77 -12.58
CA LYS A 104 -15.11 -2.55 -13.15
C LYS A 104 -16.63 -2.61 -13.33
N LYS A 105 -17.15 -3.71 -13.89
CA LYS A 105 -18.57 -3.88 -14.14
C LYS A 105 -19.40 -4.05 -12.87
N THR A 106 -18.86 -4.74 -11.87
CA THR A 106 -19.60 -5.06 -10.63
C THR A 106 -19.58 -3.91 -9.63
N TYR A 107 -18.43 -3.22 -9.47
CA TYR A 107 -18.23 -2.28 -8.37
C TYR A 107 -18.05 -0.83 -8.82
N PHE A 108 -17.53 -0.57 -10.03
CA PHE A 108 -17.10 0.77 -10.46
C PHE A 108 -17.70 1.22 -11.80
N TRP A 109 -18.82 0.69 -12.19
CA TRP A 109 -19.50 1.10 -13.43
C TRP A 109 -19.76 2.60 -13.45
N GLY A 110 -19.23 3.29 -14.47
CA GLY A 110 -19.36 4.75 -14.63
C GLY A 110 -18.52 5.60 -13.67
N SER A 111 -17.62 5.02 -12.87
CA SER A 111 -16.81 5.76 -11.90
C SER A 111 -15.33 5.35 -11.87
N GLY A 112 -14.48 6.14 -11.17
CA GLY A 112 -13.08 5.81 -10.94
C GLY A 112 -12.90 4.77 -9.83
N PHE A 113 -11.74 4.14 -9.78
CA PHE A 113 -11.39 3.13 -8.77
C PHE A 113 -11.24 3.70 -7.36
N TRP A 114 -10.60 4.86 -7.23
CA TRP A 114 -10.29 5.50 -5.97
C TRP A 114 -11.30 6.58 -5.57
N SER A 115 -11.53 6.71 -4.27
CA SER A 115 -12.19 7.89 -3.69
C SER A 115 -11.38 9.15 -4.01
N PRO A 116 -12.00 10.32 -4.20
CA PRO A 116 -11.25 11.56 -4.41
C PRO A 116 -10.36 11.94 -3.21
N THR A 117 -10.79 11.64 -2.01
CA THR A 117 -10.09 11.99 -0.76
C THR A 117 -8.76 11.24 -0.62
N ILE A 118 -7.79 11.88 -0.01
CA ILE A 118 -6.53 11.30 0.48
C ILE A 118 -6.39 11.61 1.96
N PHE A 119 -5.80 10.70 2.70
CA PHE A 119 -5.20 11.01 3.99
C PHE A 119 -3.69 11.08 3.81
N PHE A 120 -3.04 12.05 4.43
CA PHE A 120 -1.58 12.15 4.41
C PHE A 120 -1.05 12.67 5.75
N ASP A 121 0.17 12.24 6.07
CA ASP A 121 0.96 12.76 7.16
C ASP A 121 2.43 12.85 6.72
N SER A 122 3.13 13.85 7.25
CA SER A 122 4.57 14.04 7.02
C SER A 122 5.34 13.52 8.22
N LEU A 123 6.19 12.54 8.00
CA LEU A 123 6.85 11.82 9.08
C LEU A 123 8.20 12.41 9.42
N GLY A 124 8.40 12.73 10.71
CA GLY A 124 9.72 12.97 11.29
C GLY A 124 10.47 11.66 11.60
N GLU A 125 11.75 11.76 11.94
CA GLU A 125 12.65 10.58 12.09
C GLU A 125 12.15 9.51 13.08
N ARG A 126 11.59 9.94 14.22
CA ARG A 126 11.09 9.00 15.26
C ARG A 126 9.80 8.28 14.88
N THR A 127 9.03 8.84 13.96
CA THR A 127 7.72 8.34 13.59
C THR A 127 7.76 7.44 12.35
N ILE A 128 8.87 7.47 11.58
CA ILE A 128 9.01 6.67 10.34
C ILE A 128 8.94 5.19 10.64
N THR A 129 9.69 4.69 11.61
CA THR A 129 9.70 3.27 11.98
C THR A 129 8.35 2.77 12.48
N ASP A 130 7.64 3.63 13.24
CA ASP A 130 6.32 3.30 13.76
C ASP A 130 5.27 3.23 12.65
N MET A 131 5.35 4.15 11.69
CA MET A 131 4.41 4.19 10.55
C MET A 131 4.72 3.13 9.51
N ASP A 132 5.97 2.78 9.29
CA ASP A 132 6.36 1.64 8.45
C ASP A 132 5.80 0.33 9.06
N ALA A 133 5.91 0.16 10.38
CA ALA A 133 5.32 -0.97 11.10
C ALA A 133 3.78 -0.95 11.02
N TYR A 134 3.17 0.23 11.19
CA TYR A 134 1.72 0.38 11.08
C TYR A 134 1.21 0.02 9.67
N ALA A 135 1.83 0.54 8.62
CA ALA A 135 1.46 0.23 7.24
C ALA A 135 1.60 -1.26 6.95
N ARG A 136 2.70 -1.87 7.40
CA ARG A 136 2.98 -3.30 7.24
C ARG A 136 1.95 -4.19 7.92
N ASN A 137 1.42 -3.77 9.06
CA ASN A 137 0.51 -4.56 9.89
C ASN A 137 -0.98 -4.35 9.54
N GLN A 138 -1.30 -3.57 8.49
CA GLN A 138 -2.69 -3.39 8.06
C GLN A 138 -3.31 -4.72 7.60
N GLY A 139 -4.56 -4.94 7.99
CA GLY A 139 -5.29 -6.18 7.68
C GLY A 139 -4.87 -7.42 8.48
N LEU A 140 -3.90 -7.31 9.39
CA LEU A 140 -3.47 -8.42 10.25
C LEU A 140 -4.18 -8.40 11.61
N PRO A 141 -4.34 -9.57 12.26
CA PRO A 141 -4.83 -9.62 13.64
C PRO A 141 -3.95 -8.79 14.59
N ARG A 142 -4.54 -8.15 15.60
CA ARG A 142 -3.83 -7.26 16.54
C ARG A 142 -2.62 -7.87 17.26
N ASN A 143 -2.51 -9.21 17.30
CA ASN A 143 -1.44 -9.96 17.99
C ASN A 143 -0.35 -10.43 17.00
N TYR A 144 -0.44 -10.02 15.75
CA TYR A 144 0.51 -10.47 14.74
C TYR A 144 1.74 -9.55 14.70
N SER A 145 2.94 -10.15 14.72
CA SER A 145 4.21 -9.45 14.48
C SER A 145 4.90 -10.05 13.27
N PHE A 146 5.35 -9.20 12.36
CA PHE A 146 6.10 -9.62 11.18
C PHE A 146 7.45 -10.21 11.54
N LYS A 147 7.82 -11.31 10.89
CA LYS A 147 9.20 -11.81 10.93
C LYS A 147 10.07 -11.00 9.96
N PRO A 148 11.33 -10.69 10.29
CA PRO A 148 12.24 -10.01 9.38
C PRO A 148 12.34 -10.74 8.03
N GLY A 149 12.14 -10.01 6.92
CA GLY A 149 12.22 -10.55 5.56
C GLY A 149 10.93 -11.16 4.99
N GLN A 150 9.84 -11.15 5.73
CA GLN A 150 8.54 -11.68 5.30
C GLN A 150 7.73 -10.60 4.57
N SER A 151 7.12 -10.91 3.41
CA SER A 151 6.25 -9.96 2.71
C SER A 151 4.83 -10.01 3.26
N HIS A 152 4.15 -8.87 3.27
CA HIS A 152 2.74 -8.77 3.70
C HIS A 152 1.79 -9.70 2.90
N LEU A 153 2.07 -9.88 1.61
CA LEU A 153 1.24 -10.69 0.72
C LEU A 153 1.36 -12.19 0.97
N ASP A 154 2.58 -12.67 1.33
CA ASP A 154 2.81 -14.09 1.57
C ASP A 154 2.10 -14.57 2.83
N ASP A 155 2.04 -13.72 3.86
CA ASP A 155 1.37 -14.03 5.11
C ASP A 155 -0.14 -13.99 5.03
N PHE A 156 -0.69 -13.02 4.30
CA PHE A 156 -2.13 -12.89 4.13
C PHE A 156 -2.73 -14.07 3.35
N ALA A 157 -1.99 -14.58 2.35
CA ALA A 157 -2.36 -15.78 1.61
C ALA A 157 -2.36 -17.03 2.51
N SER A 158 -1.35 -17.16 3.37
CA SER A 158 -1.19 -18.31 4.27
C SER A 158 -2.27 -18.38 5.37
N GLN A 159 -2.74 -17.23 5.86
CA GLN A 159 -3.77 -17.17 6.91
C GLN A 159 -5.19 -17.46 6.37
N ARG A 160 -5.51 -17.08 5.13
CA ARG A 160 -6.82 -17.39 4.53
C ARG A 160 -7.02 -18.89 4.30
N ILE A 161 -5.99 -19.60 3.87
CA ILE A 161 -6.04 -21.05 3.69
C ILE A 161 -6.36 -21.75 5.00
N ASN A 162 -5.84 -21.25 6.13
CA ASN A 162 -6.08 -21.81 7.47
C ASN A 162 -7.45 -21.48 8.08
N THR A 163 -8.11 -20.39 7.64
CA THR A 163 -9.46 -20.03 8.12
C THR A 163 -10.56 -20.76 7.36
N GLU A 164 -10.39 -21.00 6.08
CA GLU A 164 -11.38 -21.75 5.26
C GLU A 164 -11.42 -23.24 5.61
N SER A 165 -10.33 -23.83 6.11
CA SER A 165 -10.30 -25.22 6.57
C SER A 165 -10.96 -25.46 7.93
N ARG A 166 -11.36 -24.40 8.67
CA ARG A 166 -12.01 -24.50 10.00
C ARG A 166 -13.52 -24.33 10.02
N THR A 167 -14.16 -24.07 8.91
CA THR A 167 -15.62 -23.78 8.86
C THR A 167 -16.45 -24.78 8.05
N LEU A 168 -16.18 -26.07 8.20
CA LEU A 168 -17.15 -27.11 7.83
C LEU A 168 -17.71 -27.74 9.11
N PRO A 169 -18.97 -27.48 9.50
CA PRO A 169 -19.64 -28.29 10.49
C PRO A 169 -19.89 -29.65 9.87
N ARG A 170 -19.37 -30.70 10.48
CA ARG A 170 -19.80 -32.07 10.19
C ARG A 170 -21.26 -32.17 10.60
N GLY A 171 -22.13 -32.29 9.63
CA GLY A 171 -23.51 -32.60 9.84
C GLY A 171 -23.68 -33.96 10.53
N ALA A 172 -24.55 -33.99 11.50
CA ALA A 172 -25.20 -35.20 11.97
C ALA A 172 -26.41 -35.51 11.10
#